data_7863febb821cefb0dd6ba476f49b0f89
#
_entry.id   7863febb821cefb0dd6ba476f49b0f89
#
_cell.length_a   1.000
_cell.length_b   1.000
_cell.length_c   1.000
_cell.angle_alpha   90.00
_cell.angle_beta   90.00
_cell.angle_gamma   90.00
#
_symmetry.space_group_name_H-M   'P 1'
#
loop_
_entity.id
_entity.type
_entity.pdbx_description
1 polymer ?
#
loop_
_entity_poly.entity_id
_entity_poly.type
_entity_poly.pdbx_seq_one_letter_code
_entity_poly.pdbx_strand_id
1 'polypeptide(L)'
;MEGVAADVRQHISEGCRFIDLLSFLALNEFFKLTPLNLMRVLSEAIGLPMIESREMVSMFDENFSPRVPDADIEHHWRAILDSRRGT
;
A
#
# COMPACT_ATOMS: atom_id res chain seq x y z
N MET A 1 0.02 5.71 14.65
CA MET A 1 0.37 5.10 13.35
C MET A 1 1.49 4.04 13.41
N GLU A 2 2.36 4.11 14.40
CA GLU A 2 3.45 3.12 14.54
C GLU A 2 2.99 1.67 14.54
N GLY A 3 1.96 1.34 15.31
CA GLY A 3 1.45 -0.03 15.35
C GLY A 3 0.92 -0.50 14.03
N VAL A 4 0.24 0.39 13.30
CA VAL A 4 -0.31 0.08 11.97
C VAL A 4 0.83 -0.10 10.97
N ALA A 5 1.85 0.75 11.03
CA ALA A 5 3.00 0.64 10.13
C ALA A 5 3.74 -0.70 10.34
N ALA A 6 3.87 -1.14 11.59
CA ALA A 6 4.50 -2.42 11.89
C ALA A 6 3.67 -3.57 11.31
N ASP A 7 2.35 -3.52 11.44
CA ASP A 7 1.46 -4.53 10.88
C ASP A 7 1.53 -4.55 9.35
N VAL A 8 1.57 -3.38 8.73
CA VAL A 8 1.71 -3.26 7.26
C VAL A 8 3.03 -3.89 6.81
N ARG A 9 4.11 -3.58 7.52
CA ARG A 9 5.43 -4.15 7.20
C ARG A 9 5.40 -5.67 7.25
N GLN A 10 4.75 -6.23 8.27
CA GLN A 10 4.63 -7.67 8.42
C GLN A 10 3.83 -8.28 7.27
N HIS A 11 2.68 -7.69 6.92
CA HIS A 11 1.87 -8.18 5.80
C HIS A 11 2.66 -8.17 4.49
N ILE A 12 3.42 -7.11 4.26
CA ILE A 12 4.25 -7.01 3.05
C ILE A 12 5.32 -8.09 3.05
N SER A 13 5.97 -8.33 4.19
CA SER A 13 7.01 -9.36 4.27
C SER A 13 6.46 -10.76 4.07
N GLU A 14 5.19 -10.97 4.37
CA GLU A 14 4.51 -12.24 4.15
C GLU A 14 4.02 -12.41 2.72
N GLY A 15 4.21 -11.41 1.88
CA GLY A 15 3.86 -11.47 0.47
C GLY A 15 2.39 -11.22 0.17
N CYS A 16 1.68 -10.50 1.04
CA CYS A 16 0.26 -10.22 0.79
C CYS A 16 0.08 -9.36 -0.46
N ARG A 17 -1.09 -9.49 -1.08
CA ARG A 17 -1.46 -8.68 -2.23
C ARG A 17 -1.80 -7.27 -1.78
N PHE A 18 -1.61 -6.28 -2.70
CA PHE A 18 -1.92 -4.90 -2.38
C PHE A 18 -3.40 -4.71 -2.01
N ILE A 19 -4.29 -5.39 -2.72
CA ILE A 19 -5.73 -5.36 -2.42
C ILE A 19 -6.01 -5.86 -1.00
N ASP A 20 -5.35 -6.93 -0.58
CA ASP A 20 -5.52 -7.48 0.77
C ASP A 20 -5.00 -6.50 1.83
N LEU A 21 -3.91 -5.81 1.52
CA LEU A 21 -3.37 -4.79 2.41
C LEU A 21 -4.37 -3.64 2.60
N LEU A 22 -5.00 -3.20 1.51
CA LEU A 22 -6.02 -2.15 1.58
C LEU A 22 -7.22 -2.61 2.41
N SER A 23 -7.64 -3.87 2.25
CA SER A 23 -8.75 -4.43 3.03
C SER A 23 -8.41 -4.44 4.53
N PHE A 24 -7.19 -4.83 4.87
CA PHE A 24 -6.72 -4.79 6.25
C PHE A 24 -6.80 -3.37 6.82
N LEU A 25 -6.32 -2.39 6.06
CA LEU A 25 -6.32 -1.00 6.51
C LEU A 25 -7.74 -0.43 6.61
N ALA A 26 -8.61 -0.80 5.69
CA ALA A 26 -10.00 -0.34 5.71
C ALA A 26 -10.76 -0.85 6.92
N LEU A 27 -10.43 -2.04 7.41
CA LEU A 27 -11.07 -2.65 8.56
C LEU A 27 -10.43 -2.26 9.89
N ASN A 28 -9.28 -1.59 9.84
CA ASN A 28 -8.57 -1.21 11.06
C ASN A 28 -9.22 0.02 11.69
N GLU A 29 -9.69 -0.11 12.93
CA GLU A 29 -10.39 0.97 13.63
C GLU A 29 -9.48 2.12 14.05
N PHE A 30 -8.16 1.89 14.08
CA PHE A 30 -7.18 2.90 14.46
C PHE A 30 -6.56 3.61 13.25
N PHE A 31 -7.01 3.29 12.06
CA PHE A 31 -6.46 3.85 10.82
C PHE A 31 -7.61 4.25 9.88
N LYS A 32 -7.58 5.48 9.44
CA LYS A 32 -8.55 5.95 8.45
C LYS A 32 -7.92 5.85 7.07
N LEU A 33 -8.51 5.04 6.20
CA LEU A 33 -7.99 4.83 4.85
C LEU A 33 -8.30 6.03 3.96
N THR A 34 -7.31 6.89 3.79
CA THR A 34 -7.35 8.02 2.86
C THR A 34 -6.07 7.98 2.03
N PRO A 35 -6.05 8.65 0.86
CA PRO A 35 -4.83 8.68 0.05
C PRO A 35 -3.60 9.17 0.82
N LEU A 36 -3.75 10.24 1.59
CA LEU A 36 -2.65 10.79 2.37
C LEU A 36 -2.18 9.83 3.45
N ASN A 37 -3.13 9.23 4.19
CA ASN A 37 -2.77 8.30 5.25
C ASN A 37 -2.14 7.03 4.70
N LEU A 38 -2.60 6.54 3.55
CA LEU A 38 -1.98 5.38 2.90
C LEU A 38 -0.54 5.69 2.52
N MET A 39 -0.29 6.87 1.95
CA MET A 39 1.07 7.27 1.57
C MET A 39 1.97 7.37 2.81
N ARG A 40 1.44 7.91 3.90
CA ARG A 40 2.20 8.03 5.16
C ARG A 40 2.54 6.67 5.74
N VAL A 41 1.57 5.75 5.80
CA VAL A 41 1.82 4.45 6.41
C VAL A 41 2.79 3.62 5.57
N LEU A 42 2.74 3.72 4.25
CA LEU A 42 3.70 3.05 3.39
C LEU A 42 5.11 3.62 3.58
N SER A 43 5.21 4.93 3.74
CA SER A 43 6.50 5.57 4.03
C SER A 43 7.09 5.09 5.35
N GLU A 44 6.26 5.01 6.40
CA GLU A 44 6.73 4.53 7.71
C GLU A 44 7.04 3.05 7.73
N ALA A 45 6.23 2.24 7.02
CA ALA A 45 6.39 0.79 7.05
C ALA A 45 7.61 0.30 6.28
N ILE A 46 7.81 0.83 5.08
CA ILE A 46 8.87 0.34 4.18
C ILE A 46 9.70 1.45 3.56
N GLY A 47 9.52 2.69 4.00
CA GLY A 47 10.28 3.81 3.45
C GLY A 47 9.95 4.11 2.00
N LEU A 48 8.72 3.85 1.58
CA LEU A 48 8.32 4.05 0.19
C LEU A 48 8.27 5.54 -0.15
N PRO A 49 8.98 6.00 -1.21
CA PRO A 49 8.92 7.41 -1.61
C PRO A 49 7.51 7.85 -2.00
N MET A 50 7.22 9.13 -1.76
CA MET A 50 5.90 9.70 -2.06
C MET A 50 5.48 9.49 -3.51
N ILE A 51 6.41 9.60 -4.44
CA ILE A 51 6.12 9.43 -5.88
C ILE A 51 5.57 8.03 -6.15
N GLU A 52 6.21 7.00 -5.59
CA GLU A 52 5.79 5.61 -5.80
C GLU A 52 4.46 5.33 -5.11
N SER A 53 4.26 5.86 -3.90
CA SER A 53 2.98 5.74 -3.20
C SER A 53 1.85 6.39 -3.99
N ARG A 54 2.13 7.56 -4.57
CA ARG A 54 1.14 8.28 -5.37
C ARG A 54 0.74 7.48 -6.61
N GLU A 55 1.69 6.81 -7.23
CA GLU A 55 1.40 5.95 -8.38
C GLU A 55 0.42 4.85 -8.02
N MET A 56 0.62 4.21 -6.87
CA MET A 56 -0.32 3.18 -6.40
C MET A 56 -1.70 3.77 -6.10
N VAL A 57 -1.74 4.93 -5.43
CA VAL A 57 -3.01 5.59 -5.10
C VAL A 57 -3.76 5.98 -6.37
N SER A 58 -3.05 6.39 -7.43
CA SER A 58 -3.68 6.82 -8.68
C SER A 58 -4.42 5.69 -9.42
N MET A 59 -4.16 4.43 -9.06
CA MET A 59 -4.85 3.28 -9.63
C MET A 59 -6.24 3.07 -9.01
N PHE A 60 -6.59 3.88 -8.03
CA PHE A 60 -7.87 3.80 -7.33
C PHE A 60 -8.60 5.13 -7.42
N ASP A 61 -9.93 5.09 -7.26
CA ASP A 61 -10.71 6.32 -7.17
C ASP A 61 -10.71 6.83 -5.72
N GLU A 62 -11.45 7.90 -5.45
CA GLU A 62 -11.50 8.51 -4.12
C GLU A 62 -12.08 7.58 -3.05
N ASN A 63 -12.80 6.54 -3.43
CA ASN A 63 -13.35 5.54 -2.54
C ASN A 63 -12.50 4.28 -2.48
N PHE A 64 -11.32 4.32 -3.07
CA PHE A 64 -10.40 3.18 -3.17
C PHE A 64 -10.97 1.99 -3.95
N SER A 65 -11.86 2.29 -4.90
CA SER A 65 -12.29 1.29 -5.88
C SER A 65 -11.28 1.25 -7.02
N PRO A 66 -10.87 0.07 -7.47
CA PRO A 66 -9.87 -0.04 -8.53
C PRO A 66 -10.34 0.61 -9.84
N ARG A 67 -9.45 1.37 -10.46
CA ARG A 67 -9.69 1.99 -11.77
C ARG A 67 -9.07 1.16 -12.89
N VAL A 68 -8.28 0.16 -12.54
CA VAL A 68 -7.60 -0.75 -13.47
C VAL A 68 -7.78 -2.18 -12.96
N PRO A 69 -7.54 -3.21 -13.79
CA PRO A 69 -7.65 -4.59 -13.34
C PRO A 69 -6.71 -4.91 -12.18
N ASP A 70 -7.13 -5.81 -11.29
CA ASP A 70 -6.33 -6.23 -10.14
C ASP A 70 -4.94 -6.71 -10.53
N ALA A 71 -4.84 -7.41 -11.66
CA ALA A 71 -3.55 -7.91 -12.14
C ALA A 71 -2.57 -6.77 -12.40
N ASP A 72 -3.04 -5.64 -12.93
CA ASP A 72 -2.19 -4.48 -13.18
C ASP A 72 -1.72 -3.84 -11.88
N ILE A 73 -2.61 -3.77 -10.89
CA ILE A 73 -2.27 -3.22 -9.56
C ILE A 73 -1.19 -4.09 -8.93
N GLU A 74 -1.38 -5.40 -8.93
CA GLU A 74 -0.40 -6.33 -8.34
C GLU A 74 0.93 -6.31 -9.09
N HIS A 75 0.89 -6.24 -10.41
CA HIS A 75 2.09 -6.17 -11.22
C HIS A 75 2.92 -4.92 -10.86
N HIS A 76 2.25 -3.78 -10.78
CA HIS A 76 2.92 -2.53 -10.43
C HIS A 76 3.48 -2.57 -9.00
N TRP A 77 2.69 -3.09 -8.07
CA TRP A 77 3.09 -3.22 -6.67
C TRP A 77 4.32 -4.12 -6.52
N ARG A 78 4.30 -5.27 -7.20
CA ARG A 78 5.44 -6.19 -7.20
C ARG A 78 6.69 -5.57 -7.79
N ALA A 79 6.54 -4.79 -8.86
CA ALA A 79 7.66 -4.08 -9.48
C ALA A 79 8.29 -3.09 -8.50
N ILE A 80 7.47 -2.37 -7.74
CA ILE A 80 7.95 -1.44 -6.72
C ILE A 80 8.73 -2.18 -5.63
N LEU A 81 8.17 -3.28 -5.12
CA LEU A 81 8.82 -4.06 -4.08
C LEU A 81 10.13 -4.68 -4.55
N ASP A 82 10.16 -5.21 -5.77
CA ASP A 82 11.36 -5.82 -6.32
C ASP A 82 12.46 -4.79 -6.54
N SER A 83 12.10 -3.60 -6.99
CA SER A 83 13.05 -2.49 -7.15
C SER A 83 13.72 -2.13 -5.83
N ARG A 84 12.98 -2.18 -4.74
CA ARG A 84 13.51 -1.88 -3.41
C ARG A 84 14.42 -2.98 -2.88
N ARG A 85 14.11 -4.24 -3.22
CA ARG A 85 14.92 -5.38 -2.81
C ARG A 85 16.28 -5.41 -3.50
N GLY A 86 16.35 -4.88 -4.71
CA GLY A 86 17.56 -4.86 -5.50
C GLY A 86 18.62 -3.88 -5.01
N THR A 87 18.27 -3.10 -4.02
CA THR A 87 19.22 -2.15 -3.39
C THR A 87 19.66 -2.61 -1.97
#